data_625dc1095fadabf6522a630acad50a41
#
_entry.id   625dc1095fadabf6522a630acad50a41
#
_cell.length_a   1.000
_cell.length_b   1.000
_cell.length_c   1.000
_cell.angle_alpha   90.00
_cell.angle_beta   90.00
_cell.angle_gamma   90.00
#
_symmetry.space_group_name_H-M   'P 1'
#
loop_
_entity.id
_entity.type
_entity.pdbx_description
1 polymer ?
#
loop_
_entity_poly.entity_id
_entity_poly.type
_entity_poly.pdbx_seq_one_letter_code
_entity_poly.pdbx_strand_id
1 'polypeptide(L)'
;MASDDQKVVEEGSILLYRSFKGYPRNKALIKFLSEQGVKAQMLKTEEYFMSENMRHMHEATDELYFVIDEKNNSIELTDKGIDLLTGKTDDPTFFVLPDITSQLSQLENMTGTEEEKQAQKDEILANYSVKSERVHTINQLLKAYTLFEKDDEYVVMDNKVMIVDEQTGRIMDGHRYSDGLHQAIEAKERVKVEAATQTFATITLQNYFRMYHKL
;
A
#
# COMPACT_ATOMS: atom_id res chain seq x y z
N MET A 1 22.10 -36.89 6.41
CA MET A 1 20.80 -37.12 5.77
C MET A 1 19.68 -36.34 6.49
N ALA A 2 19.42 -36.53 7.80
CA ALA A 2 18.38 -35.77 8.51
C ALA A 2 18.58 -34.23 8.50
N SER A 3 19.83 -33.76 8.49
CA SER A 3 20.14 -32.32 8.46
C SER A 3 19.88 -31.64 7.10
N ASP A 4 19.98 -32.40 5.99
CA ASP A 4 19.72 -31.84 4.66
C ASP A 4 18.23 -31.74 4.38
N ASP A 5 17.43 -32.75 4.82
CA ASP A 5 15.97 -32.69 4.70
C ASP A 5 15.38 -31.54 5.54
N GLN A 6 15.94 -31.26 6.72
CA GLN A 6 15.49 -30.16 7.56
C GLN A 6 15.78 -28.80 6.93
N LYS A 7 16.96 -28.60 6.32
CA LYS A 7 17.28 -27.39 5.58
C LYS A 7 16.34 -27.14 4.39
N VAL A 8 16.04 -28.22 3.64
CA VAL A 8 15.10 -28.13 2.50
C VAL A 8 13.71 -27.71 2.97
N VAL A 9 13.24 -28.21 4.13
CA VAL A 9 11.95 -27.80 4.71
C VAL A 9 11.98 -26.35 5.17
N GLU A 10 13.06 -25.89 5.79
CA GLU A 10 13.22 -24.51 6.22
C GLU A 10 13.23 -23.55 5.03
N GLU A 11 14.04 -23.82 4.01
CA GLU A 11 14.09 -23.01 2.77
C GLU A 11 12.74 -23.01 2.05
N GLY A 12 12.08 -24.15 1.94
CA GLY A 12 10.74 -24.26 1.37
C GLY A 12 9.69 -23.44 2.13
N SER A 13 9.81 -23.41 3.46
CA SER A 13 8.90 -22.62 4.32
C SER A 13 9.09 -21.12 4.14
N ILE A 14 10.34 -20.67 4.00
CA ILE A 14 10.65 -19.25 3.71
C ILE A 14 10.12 -18.86 2.33
N LEU A 15 10.33 -19.69 1.32
CA LEU A 15 9.82 -19.43 -0.03
C LEU A 15 8.29 -19.38 -0.09
N LEU A 16 7.61 -20.26 0.65
CA LEU A 16 6.16 -20.25 0.77
C LEU A 16 5.66 -18.98 1.42
N TYR A 17 6.25 -18.57 2.54
CA TYR A 17 5.91 -17.33 3.23
C TYR A 17 6.20 -16.09 2.38
N ARG A 18 7.35 -16.06 1.69
CA ARG A 18 7.70 -15.02 0.74
C ARG A 18 6.67 -14.91 -0.39
N SER A 19 6.26 -16.04 -0.96
CA SER A 19 5.22 -16.06 -2.00
C SER A 19 3.89 -15.50 -1.49
N PHE A 20 3.53 -15.84 -0.26
CA PHE A 20 2.33 -15.32 0.39
C PHE A 20 2.41 -13.81 0.64
N LYS A 21 3.55 -13.30 1.10
CA LYS A 21 3.76 -11.85 1.27
C LYS A 21 3.81 -11.08 -0.04
N GLY A 22 4.28 -11.70 -1.11
CA GLY A 22 4.37 -11.06 -2.43
C GLY A 22 3.06 -11.03 -3.21
N TYR A 23 2.28 -12.13 -3.19
CA TYR A 23 0.99 -12.19 -3.89
C TYR A 23 0.05 -13.24 -3.27
N PRO A 24 -0.63 -12.90 -2.16
CA PRO A 24 -1.47 -13.83 -1.41
C PRO A 24 -2.68 -14.34 -2.22
N ARG A 25 -3.23 -13.56 -3.14
CA ARG A 25 -4.38 -13.92 -4.00
C ARG A 25 -4.02 -14.81 -5.20
N ASN A 26 -2.78 -15.31 -5.28
CA ASN A 26 -2.38 -16.23 -6.33
C ASN A 26 -3.15 -17.55 -6.23
N LYS A 27 -3.88 -17.93 -7.31
CA LYS A 27 -4.74 -19.13 -7.33
C LYS A 27 -3.96 -20.42 -7.05
N ALA A 28 -2.73 -20.54 -7.58
CA ALA A 28 -1.89 -21.70 -7.35
C ALA A 28 -1.43 -21.78 -5.88
N LEU A 29 -1.06 -20.64 -5.30
CA LEU A 29 -0.69 -20.53 -3.89
C LEU A 29 -1.86 -20.88 -2.98
N ILE A 30 -3.06 -20.34 -3.23
CA ILE A 30 -4.27 -20.66 -2.46
C ILE A 30 -4.58 -22.15 -2.50
N LYS A 31 -4.48 -22.78 -3.69
CA LYS A 31 -4.65 -24.22 -3.84
C LYS A 31 -3.61 -24.99 -3.02
N PHE A 32 -2.35 -24.61 -3.07
CA PHE A 32 -1.27 -25.25 -2.32
C PHE A 32 -1.46 -25.08 -0.80
N LEU A 33 -1.88 -23.88 -0.35
CA LEU A 33 -2.19 -23.64 1.07
C LEU A 33 -3.39 -24.45 1.59
N SER A 34 -4.25 -24.95 0.70
CA SER A 34 -5.37 -25.83 1.09
C SER A 34 -4.96 -27.29 1.33
N GLU A 35 -3.73 -27.67 0.96
CA GLU A 35 -3.20 -29.00 1.23
C GLU A 35 -2.93 -29.19 2.73
N GLN A 36 -3.07 -30.43 3.19
CA GLN A 36 -2.97 -30.77 4.60
C GLN A 36 -1.58 -30.40 5.17
N GLY A 37 -1.56 -29.58 6.21
CA GLY A 37 -0.36 -29.16 6.93
C GLY A 37 0.39 -27.96 6.34
N VAL A 38 0.21 -27.62 5.07
CA VAL A 38 0.91 -26.51 4.40
C VAL A 38 0.57 -25.16 5.04
N LYS A 39 -0.71 -24.88 5.28
CA LYS A 39 -1.14 -23.66 5.96
C LYS A 39 -0.59 -23.55 7.38
N ALA A 40 -0.55 -24.66 8.12
CA ALA A 40 0.01 -24.70 9.47
C ALA A 40 1.52 -24.41 9.46
N GLN A 41 2.25 -24.91 8.46
CA GLN A 41 3.67 -24.62 8.28
C GLN A 41 3.91 -23.15 7.94
N MET A 42 3.10 -22.57 7.05
CA MET A 42 3.18 -21.15 6.72
C MET A 42 2.94 -20.26 7.94
N LEU A 43 1.93 -20.58 8.77
CA LEU A 43 1.64 -19.82 9.99
C LEU A 43 2.77 -19.90 11.03
N LYS A 44 3.42 -21.05 11.18
CA LYS A 44 4.62 -21.19 12.04
C LYS A 44 5.77 -20.32 11.52
N THR A 45 5.95 -20.27 10.22
CA THR A 45 6.98 -19.43 9.59
C THR A 45 6.65 -17.95 9.78
N GLU A 46 5.39 -17.55 9.66
CA GLU A 46 4.93 -16.20 9.96
C GLU A 46 5.22 -15.83 11.43
N GLU A 47 4.88 -16.71 12.37
CA GLU A 47 5.15 -16.52 13.80
C GLU A 47 6.65 -16.33 14.08
N TYR A 48 7.51 -17.11 13.44
CA TYR A 48 8.96 -16.95 13.54
C TYR A 48 9.41 -15.57 13.07
N PHE A 49 8.97 -15.13 11.89
CA PHE A 49 9.36 -13.83 11.35
C PHE A 49 8.74 -12.64 12.09
N MET A 50 7.58 -12.83 12.73
CA MET A 50 6.96 -11.81 13.59
C MET A 50 7.55 -11.77 15.00
N SER A 51 8.30 -12.79 15.40
CA SER A 51 8.96 -12.84 16.69
C SER A 51 10.07 -11.79 16.81
N GLU A 52 10.55 -11.53 18.01
CA GLU A 52 11.65 -10.60 18.27
C GLU A 52 11.50 -9.21 17.62
N ASN A 53 10.27 -8.69 17.60
CA ASN A 53 9.96 -7.38 17.02
C ASN A 53 10.25 -7.28 15.52
N MET A 54 9.95 -8.35 14.76
CA MET A 54 10.16 -8.49 13.30
C MET A 54 11.63 -8.41 12.85
N ARG A 55 12.57 -8.70 13.73
CA ARG A 55 14.01 -8.59 13.47
C ARG A 55 14.46 -9.39 12.24
N HIS A 56 13.85 -10.54 11.98
CA HIS A 56 14.18 -11.43 10.87
C HIS A 56 13.31 -11.25 9.63
N MET A 57 12.34 -10.32 9.66
CA MET A 57 11.40 -10.13 8.55
C MET A 57 12.09 -9.81 7.22
N HIS A 58 13.20 -9.06 7.25
CA HIS A 58 14.02 -8.72 6.10
C HIS A 58 14.49 -9.96 5.32
N GLU A 59 14.82 -11.07 5.99
CA GLU A 59 15.26 -12.32 5.34
C GLU A 59 14.19 -12.89 4.39
N ALA A 60 12.91 -12.68 4.73
CA ALA A 60 11.81 -13.11 3.89
C ALA A 60 11.47 -12.09 2.80
N THR A 61 11.58 -10.79 3.09
CA THR A 61 11.03 -9.72 2.25
C THR A 61 12.01 -9.02 1.33
N ASP A 62 13.32 -9.04 1.62
CA ASP A 62 14.35 -8.33 0.83
C ASP A 62 14.43 -8.78 -0.64
N GLU A 63 14.02 -10.01 -0.93
CA GLU A 63 13.95 -10.51 -2.30
C GLU A 63 12.73 -10.05 -3.09
N LEU A 64 11.72 -9.51 -2.40
CA LEU A 64 10.49 -8.98 -3.02
C LEU A 64 10.70 -7.51 -3.44
N TYR A 65 9.92 -7.06 -4.41
CA TYR A 65 9.85 -5.65 -4.81
C TYR A 65 8.82 -4.87 -3.98
N PHE A 66 7.82 -5.56 -3.46
CA PHE A 66 6.80 -5.02 -2.55
C PHE A 66 6.25 -6.16 -1.69
N VAL A 67 5.64 -5.77 -0.57
CA VAL A 67 5.00 -6.68 0.39
C VAL A 67 3.53 -6.30 0.53
N ILE A 68 2.66 -7.30 0.50
CA ILE A 68 1.22 -7.14 0.68
C ILE A 68 0.83 -7.55 2.10
N ASP A 69 0.10 -6.68 2.78
CA ASP A 69 -0.62 -7.00 4.01
C ASP A 69 -2.13 -6.94 3.75
N GLU A 70 -2.74 -8.10 3.51
CA GLU A 70 -4.18 -8.19 3.28
C GLU A 70 -5.01 -7.78 4.49
N LYS A 71 -4.52 -8.01 5.71
CA LYS A 71 -5.26 -7.67 6.94
C LYS A 71 -5.46 -6.16 7.08
N ASN A 72 -4.43 -5.40 6.73
CA ASN A 72 -4.43 -3.94 6.78
C ASN A 72 -4.76 -3.31 5.42
N ASN A 73 -5.01 -4.12 4.41
CA ASN A 73 -5.25 -3.68 3.03
C ASN A 73 -4.17 -2.68 2.57
N SER A 74 -2.90 -2.96 2.91
CA SER A 74 -1.75 -2.12 2.63
C SER A 74 -0.70 -2.84 1.78
N ILE A 75 0.05 -2.05 1.05
CA ILE A 75 1.22 -2.48 0.27
C ILE A 75 2.37 -1.55 0.60
N GLU A 76 3.52 -2.14 0.81
CA GLU A 76 4.75 -1.41 1.08
C GLU A 76 5.81 -1.82 0.06
N LEU A 77 6.49 -0.83 -0.54
CA LEU A 77 7.66 -1.05 -1.37
C LEU A 77 8.84 -1.45 -0.48
N THR A 78 9.58 -2.46 -0.93
CA THR A 78 10.88 -2.79 -0.34
C THR A 78 11.98 -1.89 -0.92
N ASP A 79 13.17 -1.90 -0.31
CA ASP A 79 14.33 -1.17 -0.84
C ASP A 79 14.63 -1.60 -2.29
N LYS A 80 14.55 -2.90 -2.58
CA LYS A 80 14.70 -3.45 -3.94
C LYS A 80 13.65 -2.91 -4.91
N GLY A 81 12.41 -2.71 -4.45
CA GLY A 81 11.34 -2.08 -5.23
C GLY A 81 11.60 -0.61 -5.51
N ILE A 82 12.07 0.12 -4.51
CA ILE A 82 12.44 1.53 -4.62
C ILE A 82 13.62 1.68 -5.59
N ASP A 83 14.65 0.85 -5.47
CA ASP A 83 15.82 0.85 -6.35
C ASP A 83 15.44 0.57 -7.81
N LEU A 84 14.54 -0.40 -8.04
CA LEU A 84 14.05 -0.71 -9.38
C LEU A 84 13.31 0.47 -10.01
N LEU A 85 12.48 1.16 -9.24
CA LEU A 85 11.72 2.33 -9.71
C LEU A 85 12.65 3.53 -9.94
N THR A 86 13.57 3.77 -9.02
CA THR A 86 14.54 4.86 -9.07
C THR A 86 15.53 4.67 -10.23
N GLY A 87 15.96 3.44 -10.48
CA GLY A 87 16.86 3.13 -11.60
C GLY A 87 16.28 3.39 -13.00
N LYS A 88 14.98 3.65 -13.09
CA LYS A 88 14.30 4.08 -14.33
C LYS A 88 14.12 5.58 -14.44
N THR A 89 14.58 6.35 -13.46
CA THR A 89 14.52 7.81 -13.43
C THR A 89 15.93 8.39 -13.43
N ASP A 90 16.08 9.63 -13.92
CA ASP A 90 17.36 10.34 -13.91
C ASP A 90 17.73 10.85 -12.50
N ASP A 91 16.80 10.83 -11.57
CA ASP A 91 16.99 11.25 -10.17
C ASP A 91 17.03 10.04 -9.22
N PRO A 92 18.19 9.68 -8.66
CA PRO A 92 18.32 8.56 -7.74
C PRO A 92 17.54 8.74 -6.41
N THR A 93 17.10 9.95 -6.11
CA THR A 93 16.31 10.25 -4.90
C THR A 93 14.82 10.44 -5.18
N PHE A 94 14.36 10.13 -6.38
CA PHE A 94 13.00 10.44 -6.85
C PHE A 94 11.90 9.83 -5.96
N PHE A 95 12.11 8.62 -5.46
CA PHE A 95 11.20 7.90 -4.57
C PHE A 95 11.72 7.78 -3.14
N VAL A 96 12.88 8.36 -2.83
CA VAL A 96 13.45 8.32 -1.48
C VAL A 96 12.92 9.48 -0.66
N LEU A 97 12.23 9.16 0.44
CA LEU A 97 11.76 10.19 1.39
C LEU A 97 12.96 10.78 2.14
N PRO A 98 13.10 12.11 2.17
CA PRO A 98 14.16 12.76 2.96
C PRO A 98 13.87 12.62 4.46
N ASP A 99 14.91 12.48 5.25
CA ASP A 99 14.81 12.55 6.71
C ASP A 99 14.59 14.00 7.16
N ILE A 100 13.31 14.36 7.29
CA ILE A 100 12.91 15.71 7.73
C ILE A 100 13.44 16.02 9.12
N THR A 101 13.43 15.04 10.04
CA THR A 101 13.79 15.27 11.43
C THR A 101 15.24 15.73 11.54
N SER A 102 16.15 15.02 10.88
CA SER A 102 17.56 15.42 10.83
C SER A 102 17.78 16.75 10.11
N GLN A 103 17.08 16.99 8.99
CA GLN A 103 17.22 18.23 8.23
C GLN A 103 16.70 19.45 9.02
N LEU A 104 15.55 19.34 9.69
CA LEU A 104 15.02 20.42 10.52
C LEU A 104 15.89 20.67 11.75
N SER A 105 16.41 19.62 12.40
CA SER A 105 17.34 19.78 13.54
C SER A 105 18.65 20.45 13.14
N GLN A 106 19.17 20.17 11.94
CA GLN A 106 20.35 20.85 11.41
C GLN A 106 20.05 22.32 11.12
N LEU A 107 18.87 22.62 10.59
CA LEU A 107 18.43 23.98 10.29
C LEU A 107 18.30 24.83 11.57
N GLU A 108 17.79 24.28 12.67
CA GLU A 108 17.68 24.96 13.95
C GLU A 108 19.05 25.36 14.50
N ASN A 109 20.07 24.51 14.28
CA ASN A 109 21.44 24.73 14.75
C ASN A 109 22.28 25.63 13.80
N MET A 110 21.77 25.98 12.62
CA MET A 110 22.47 26.87 11.69
C MET A 110 22.40 28.34 12.14
N THR A 111 23.49 29.05 11.89
CA THR A 111 23.53 30.53 12.03
C THR A 111 22.92 31.17 10.81
N GLY A 112 21.82 31.89 10.95
CA GLY A 112 21.11 32.59 9.87
C GLY A 112 19.99 33.46 10.43
N THR A 113 19.37 34.27 9.60
CA THR A 113 18.20 35.05 9.96
C THR A 113 16.96 34.13 10.06
N GLU A 114 15.97 34.52 10.86
CA GLU A 114 14.72 33.76 10.98
C GLU A 114 13.99 33.61 9.64
N GLU A 115 14.09 34.62 8.76
CA GLU A 115 13.51 34.60 7.42
C GLU A 115 14.18 33.56 6.52
N GLU A 116 15.52 33.46 6.56
CA GLU A 116 16.29 32.46 5.83
C GLU A 116 15.98 31.03 6.32
N LYS A 117 15.90 30.85 7.63
CA LYS A 117 15.53 29.55 8.22
C LYS A 117 14.11 29.14 7.83
N GLN A 118 13.16 30.06 7.84
CA GLN A 118 11.78 29.78 7.45
C GLN A 118 11.69 29.40 5.95
N ALA A 119 12.39 30.11 5.07
CA ALA A 119 12.43 29.79 3.64
C ALA A 119 13.01 28.39 3.39
N GLN A 120 14.10 28.02 4.05
CA GLN A 120 14.69 26.69 3.94
C GLN A 120 13.77 25.59 4.52
N LYS A 121 13.09 25.88 5.63
CA LYS A 121 12.09 24.97 6.19
C LYS A 121 10.94 24.69 5.22
N ASP A 122 10.43 25.75 4.58
CA ASP A 122 9.36 25.64 3.61
C ASP A 122 9.81 24.84 2.37
N GLU A 123 11.06 24.99 1.92
CA GLU A 123 11.65 24.21 0.83
C GLU A 123 11.78 22.72 1.20
N ILE A 124 12.28 22.40 2.40
CA ILE A 124 12.38 21.02 2.91
C ILE A 124 11.00 20.37 2.96
N LEU A 125 10.00 21.08 3.50
CA LEU A 125 8.64 20.56 3.59
C LEU A 125 7.99 20.39 2.22
N ALA A 126 8.20 21.30 1.30
CA ALA A 126 7.70 21.19 -0.07
C ALA A 126 8.30 19.99 -0.81
N ASN A 127 9.62 19.79 -0.70
CA ASN A 127 10.30 18.63 -1.29
C ASN A 127 9.78 17.31 -0.71
N TYR A 128 9.61 17.25 0.61
CA TYR A 128 9.03 16.07 1.27
C TYR A 128 7.61 15.80 0.78
N SER A 129 6.76 16.83 0.73
CA SER A 129 5.38 16.68 0.28
C SER A 129 5.30 16.08 -1.12
N VAL A 130 6.10 16.59 -2.06
CA VAL A 130 6.14 16.07 -3.45
C VAL A 130 6.60 14.61 -3.49
N LYS A 131 7.65 14.27 -2.74
CA LYS A 131 8.16 12.89 -2.71
C LYS A 131 7.20 11.93 -2.02
N SER A 132 6.58 12.35 -0.93
CA SER A 132 5.56 11.58 -0.21
C SER A 132 4.35 11.29 -1.11
N GLU A 133 3.89 12.27 -1.87
CA GLU A 133 2.79 12.09 -2.83
C GLU A 133 3.14 11.09 -3.93
N ARG A 134 4.38 11.10 -4.44
CA ARG A 134 4.86 10.12 -5.43
C ARG A 134 4.84 8.69 -4.88
N VAL A 135 5.39 8.49 -3.68
CA VAL A 135 5.39 7.17 -3.01
C VAL A 135 3.95 6.71 -2.75
N HIS A 136 3.11 7.61 -2.27
CA HIS A 136 1.69 7.33 -2.06
C HIS A 136 0.99 6.90 -3.37
N THR A 137 1.23 7.61 -4.46
CA THR A 137 0.67 7.28 -5.78
C THR A 137 1.08 5.89 -6.25
N ILE A 138 2.36 5.52 -6.10
CA ILE A 138 2.84 4.18 -6.45
C ILE A 138 2.15 3.13 -5.58
N ASN A 139 2.01 3.37 -4.28
CA ASN A 139 1.32 2.43 -3.39
C ASN A 139 -0.15 2.25 -3.78
N GLN A 140 -0.85 3.30 -4.18
CA GLN A 140 -2.23 3.20 -4.66
C GLN A 140 -2.32 2.43 -6.00
N LEU A 141 -1.37 2.65 -6.91
CA LEU A 141 -1.28 1.87 -8.15
C LEU A 141 -1.02 0.39 -7.87
N LEU A 142 -0.06 0.06 -7.01
CA LEU A 142 0.20 -1.31 -6.60
C LEU A 142 -1.05 -1.95 -5.98
N LYS A 143 -1.76 -1.24 -5.09
CA LYS A 143 -3.04 -1.67 -4.53
C LYS A 143 -4.06 -2.01 -5.63
N ALA A 144 -4.26 -1.09 -6.56
CA ALA A 144 -5.19 -1.27 -7.66
C ALA A 144 -4.89 -2.53 -8.50
N TYR A 145 -3.60 -2.84 -8.71
CA TYR A 145 -3.18 -3.99 -9.52
C TYR A 145 -3.16 -5.33 -8.77
N THR A 146 -3.04 -5.33 -7.45
CA THR A 146 -2.81 -6.54 -6.66
C THR A 146 -3.96 -6.94 -5.75
N LEU A 147 -4.77 -5.99 -5.29
CA LEU A 147 -5.84 -6.20 -4.32
C LEU A 147 -7.24 -5.94 -4.87
N PHE A 148 -7.36 -5.31 -6.02
CA PHE A 148 -8.64 -4.97 -6.61
C PHE A 148 -8.78 -5.64 -7.99
N GLU A 149 -9.73 -6.55 -8.12
CA GLU A 149 -10.02 -7.28 -9.35
C GLU A 149 -11.32 -6.78 -9.99
N LYS A 150 -11.31 -6.70 -11.32
CA LYS A 150 -12.50 -6.35 -12.08
C LYS A 150 -13.53 -7.48 -11.98
N ASP A 151 -14.79 -7.11 -11.90
CA ASP A 151 -15.95 -7.99 -11.76
C ASP A 151 -16.05 -8.67 -10.37
N ASP A 152 -15.22 -8.22 -9.40
CA ASP A 152 -15.27 -8.60 -8.00
C ASP A 152 -15.45 -7.34 -7.13
N GLU A 153 -14.41 -6.52 -6.95
CA GLU A 153 -14.46 -5.29 -6.16
C GLU A 153 -15.00 -4.09 -6.94
N TYR A 154 -14.94 -4.11 -8.27
CA TYR A 154 -15.47 -3.05 -9.14
C TYR A 154 -15.85 -3.57 -10.52
N VAL A 155 -16.70 -2.81 -11.22
CA VAL A 155 -17.03 -3.01 -12.65
C VAL A 155 -16.70 -1.78 -13.45
N VAL A 156 -16.55 -1.95 -14.78
CA VAL A 156 -16.38 -0.85 -15.72
C VAL A 156 -17.61 -0.77 -16.60
N MET A 157 -18.37 0.32 -16.47
CA MET A 157 -19.57 0.61 -17.27
C MET A 157 -19.52 2.03 -17.78
N ASP A 158 -19.91 2.26 -19.01
CA ASP A 158 -19.95 3.59 -19.64
C ASP A 158 -18.62 4.37 -19.50
N ASN A 159 -17.50 3.65 -19.64
CA ASN A 159 -16.14 4.20 -19.47
C ASN A 159 -15.87 4.80 -18.07
N LYS A 160 -16.54 4.26 -17.04
CA LYS A 160 -16.37 4.63 -15.64
C LYS A 160 -16.17 3.40 -14.77
N VAL A 161 -15.36 3.55 -13.73
CA VAL A 161 -15.22 2.55 -12.66
C VAL A 161 -16.35 2.74 -11.67
N MET A 162 -17.04 1.67 -11.32
CA MET A 162 -18.09 1.64 -10.31
C MET A 162 -17.77 0.59 -9.26
N ILE A 163 -17.88 0.95 -8.00
CA ILE A 163 -17.63 0.04 -6.87
C ILE A 163 -18.74 -1.00 -6.79
N VAL A 164 -18.37 -2.23 -6.52
CA VAL A 164 -19.29 -3.32 -6.19
C VAL A 164 -19.20 -3.58 -4.69
N ASP A 165 -20.34 -3.65 -4.03
CA ASP A 165 -20.43 -4.08 -2.63
C ASP A 165 -20.21 -5.61 -2.57
N GLU A 166 -19.14 -6.02 -1.92
CA GLU A 166 -18.72 -7.45 -1.84
C GLU A 166 -19.78 -8.35 -1.17
N GLN A 167 -20.59 -7.80 -0.29
CA GLN A 167 -21.60 -8.59 0.43
C GLN A 167 -22.89 -8.75 -0.36
N THR A 168 -23.30 -7.73 -1.09
CA THR A 168 -24.59 -7.70 -1.79
C THR A 168 -24.46 -7.85 -3.30
N GLY A 169 -23.27 -7.69 -3.85
CA GLY A 169 -23.01 -7.66 -5.30
C GLY A 169 -23.65 -6.45 -6.00
N ARG A 170 -24.08 -5.43 -5.26
CA ARG A 170 -24.72 -4.24 -5.81
C ARG A 170 -23.70 -3.20 -6.22
N ILE A 171 -23.95 -2.56 -7.36
CA ILE A 171 -23.18 -1.40 -7.79
C ILE A 171 -23.53 -0.22 -6.89
N MET A 172 -22.49 0.40 -6.31
CA MET A 172 -22.59 1.58 -5.47
C MET A 172 -22.44 2.85 -6.30
N ASP A 173 -23.51 3.29 -6.93
CA ASP A 173 -23.49 4.46 -7.80
C ASP A 173 -23.11 5.73 -7.02
N GLY A 174 -22.24 6.55 -7.60
CA GLY A 174 -21.75 7.78 -6.99
C GLY A 174 -20.70 7.61 -5.87
N HIS A 175 -20.39 6.38 -5.47
CA HIS A 175 -19.33 6.11 -4.53
C HIS A 175 -17.97 5.95 -5.21
N ARG A 176 -16.92 6.42 -4.55
CA ARG A 176 -15.53 6.35 -5.02
C ARG A 176 -14.62 5.90 -3.87
N TYR A 177 -13.59 5.13 -4.19
CA TYR A 177 -12.52 4.86 -3.24
C TYR A 177 -11.76 6.15 -2.91
N SER A 178 -11.33 6.28 -1.67
CA SER A 178 -10.57 7.41 -1.16
C SER A 178 -9.09 7.37 -1.56
N ASP A 179 -8.38 8.41 -1.20
CA ASP A 179 -6.90 8.48 -1.19
C ASP A 179 -6.20 8.19 -2.54
N GLY A 180 -6.87 8.47 -3.65
CA GLY A 180 -6.32 8.25 -4.99
C GLY A 180 -6.46 6.82 -5.52
N LEU A 181 -7.01 5.88 -4.73
CA LEU A 181 -7.20 4.49 -5.17
C LEU A 181 -8.17 4.39 -6.35
N HIS A 182 -9.26 5.18 -6.35
CA HIS A 182 -10.21 5.17 -7.45
C HIS A 182 -9.55 5.60 -8.76
N GLN A 183 -8.77 6.67 -8.72
CA GLN A 183 -7.98 7.16 -9.86
C GLN A 183 -6.94 6.12 -10.33
N ALA A 184 -6.33 5.39 -9.40
CA ALA A 184 -5.40 4.32 -9.72
C ALA A 184 -6.10 3.15 -10.45
N ILE A 185 -7.33 2.81 -10.07
CA ILE A 185 -8.14 1.79 -10.75
C ILE A 185 -8.59 2.31 -12.13
N GLU A 186 -9.02 3.58 -12.23
CA GLU A 186 -9.36 4.21 -13.51
C GLU A 186 -8.17 4.17 -14.48
N ALA A 187 -6.96 4.46 -14.01
CA ALA A 187 -5.72 4.37 -14.78
C ALA A 187 -5.39 2.92 -15.20
N LYS A 188 -5.55 1.95 -14.29
CA LYS A 188 -5.39 0.51 -14.56
C LYS A 188 -6.31 0.06 -15.70
N GLU A 189 -7.57 0.46 -15.66
CA GLU A 189 -8.58 0.08 -16.66
C GLU A 189 -8.55 0.95 -17.94
N ARG A 190 -7.64 1.93 -17.99
CA ARG A 190 -7.47 2.87 -19.11
C ARG A 190 -8.75 3.64 -19.44
N VAL A 191 -9.57 3.91 -18.45
CA VAL A 191 -10.73 4.81 -18.56
C VAL A 191 -10.32 6.24 -18.22
N LYS A 192 -11.23 7.19 -18.40
CA LYS A 192 -10.97 8.58 -18.06
C LYS A 192 -10.75 8.70 -16.54
N VAL A 193 -9.59 9.20 -16.13
CA VAL A 193 -9.30 9.52 -14.73
C VAL A 193 -10.04 10.80 -14.35
N GLU A 194 -10.94 10.72 -13.39
CA GLU A 194 -11.71 11.86 -12.89
C GLU A 194 -11.01 12.50 -11.68
N ALA A 195 -11.27 13.77 -11.43
CA ALA A 195 -10.73 14.48 -10.27
C ALA A 195 -11.21 13.83 -8.96
N ALA A 196 -10.40 13.96 -7.91
CA ALA A 196 -10.80 13.49 -6.59
C ALA A 196 -12.04 14.26 -6.09
N THR A 197 -12.99 13.54 -5.51
CA THR A 197 -14.13 14.17 -4.85
C THR A 197 -13.70 14.70 -3.48
N GLN A 198 -14.05 15.94 -3.19
CA GLN A 198 -13.81 16.54 -1.89
C GLN A 198 -15.11 16.57 -1.09
N THR A 199 -15.09 15.98 0.10
CA THR A 199 -16.20 16.07 1.04
C THR A 199 -16.14 17.42 1.75
N PHE A 200 -17.10 18.30 1.49
CA PHE A 200 -17.18 19.61 2.14
C PHE A 200 -17.72 19.54 3.56
N ALA A 201 -18.69 18.65 3.80
CA ALA A 201 -19.29 18.47 5.10
C ALA A 201 -19.95 17.09 5.21
N THR A 202 -19.98 16.55 6.43
CA THR A 202 -20.73 15.35 6.77
C THR A 202 -21.69 15.68 7.90
N ILE A 203 -22.90 15.11 7.84
CA ILE A 203 -23.89 15.22 8.91
C ILE A 203 -24.42 13.83 9.24
N THR A 204 -24.59 13.53 10.51
CA THR A 204 -25.25 12.29 10.93
C THR A 204 -26.74 12.35 10.63
N LEU A 205 -27.37 11.20 10.34
CA LEU A 205 -28.83 11.13 10.13
C LEU A 205 -29.61 11.74 11.29
N GLN A 206 -29.16 11.53 12.52
CA GLN A 206 -29.79 12.11 13.72
C GLN A 206 -29.79 13.65 13.69
N ASN A 207 -28.64 14.26 13.32
CA ASN A 207 -28.55 15.71 13.23
C ASN A 207 -29.31 16.25 12.01
N TYR A 208 -29.28 15.51 10.89
CA TYR A 208 -30.05 15.87 9.71
C TYR A 208 -31.55 15.95 10.03
N PHE A 209 -32.14 14.93 10.68
CA PHE A 209 -33.55 14.94 11.07
C PHE A 209 -33.90 15.97 12.15
N ARG A 210 -32.93 16.41 12.96
CA ARG A 210 -33.16 17.52 13.93
C ARG A 210 -33.34 18.88 13.25
N MET A 211 -32.87 19.03 12.02
CA MET A 211 -33.03 20.29 11.27
C MET A 211 -34.44 20.49 10.71
N TYR A 212 -35.24 19.42 10.66
CA TYR A 212 -36.62 19.49 10.18
C TYR A 212 -37.58 19.48 11.36
N HIS A 213 -38.46 20.50 11.42
CA HIS A 213 -39.58 20.46 12.32
C HIS A 213 -40.51 19.34 11.84
N LYS A 214 -40.92 18.49 12.76
CA LYS A 214 -41.68 17.25 12.54
C LYS A 214 -42.61 17.28 11.32
N LEU A 215 -42.41 16.28 10.48
CA LEU A 215 -43.46 15.79 9.60
C LEU A 215 -44.63 15.23 10.43
#